data_64ac62e7269cce63676bec0da78297b4
#
_entry.id   64ac62e7269cce63676bec0da78297b4
#
_cell.length_a   1.000
_cell.length_b   1.000
_cell.length_c   1.000
_cell.angle_alpha   90.00
_cell.angle_beta   90.00
_cell.angle_gamma   90.00
#
_symmetry.space_group_name_H-M   'P 1'
#
loop_
_entity.id
_entity.type
_entity.pdbx_description
1 polymer ?
#
loop_
_entity_poly.entity_id
_entity_poly.type
_entity_poly.pdbx_seq_one_letter_code
_entity_poly.pdbx_strand_id
1 'polypeptide(L)'
;MTFTINGIRIPDSTMAKQATELVRDTESELLFNHSSRVYYWAAMAGQQRGLVVESELLYIGCMFHDMGLTRDHCSCDKRFEVDGANAARDFLRQHQISQADIDKVWTAIALHTTPGIPEFMDPVIALLTAGVEMDVLGINYEGYRVEDRERVLGAHPRTPHFKEDIINAFYEGIKDKPQTTFGNVKADVIADKQPDFDKGNFCSIIRGSHWPS
;
A
#
# COMPACT_ATOMS: atom_id res chain seq x y z
N MET A 1 0.47 -25.23 13.88
CA MET A 1 1.70 -24.48 14.24
C MET A 1 1.58 -23.10 13.62
N THR A 2 1.70 -22.05 14.42
CA THR A 2 1.60 -20.67 13.91
C THR A 2 2.91 -20.35 13.22
N PHE A 3 2.87 -20.10 11.94
CA PHE A 3 4.04 -19.79 11.15
C PHE A 3 4.57 -18.40 11.54
N THR A 4 5.87 -18.30 11.80
CA THR A 4 6.52 -17.08 12.25
C THR A 4 7.74 -16.82 11.35
N ILE A 5 7.84 -15.63 10.79
CA ILE A 5 9.02 -15.18 10.03
C ILE A 5 9.71 -14.10 10.86
N ASN A 6 10.99 -14.30 11.18
CA ASN A 6 11.81 -13.31 11.89
C ASN A 6 11.20 -12.82 13.22
N GLY A 7 10.51 -13.70 13.94
CA GLY A 7 9.79 -13.36 15.17
C GLY A 7 8.46 -12.64 14.95
N ILE A 8 8.10 -12.33 13.71
CA ILE A 8 6.84 -11.69 13.36
C ILE A 8 5.79 -12.77 13.04
N ARG A 9 4.65 -12.64 13.67
CA ARG A 9 3.49 -13.51 13.50
C ARG A 9 2.39 -12.76 12.76
N ILE A 10 1.80 -13.40 11.76
CA ILE A 10 0.53 -12.93 11.20
C ILE A 10 -0.56 -13.09 12.28
N PRO A 11 -1.38 -12.06 12.54
CA PRO A 11 -2.51 -12.18 13.45
C PRO A 11 -3.42 -13.33 13.06
N ASP A 12 -3.97 -14.05 14.05
CA ASP A 12 -4.78 -15.27 13.82
C ASP A 12 -6.24 -15.12 14.26
N SER A 13 -6.69 -13.89 14.49
CA SER A 13 -8.09 -13.58 14.74
C SER A 13 -9.00 -13.95 13.57
N THR A 14 -10.29 -14.00 13.81
CA THR A 14 -11.30 -14.17 12.75
C THR A 14 -11.19 -13.06 11.71
N MET A 15 -11.00 -11.81 12.15
CA MET A 15 -10.85 -10.66 11.26
C MET A 15 -9.62 -10.79 10.35
N ALA A 16 -8.45 -11.11 10.91
CA ALA A 16 -7.22 -11.27 10.12
C ALA A 16 -7.32 -12.41 9.10
N LYS A 17 -7.96 -13.53 9.45
CA LYS A 17 -8.18 -14.65 8.53
C LYS A 17 -9.11 -14.26 7.40
N GLN A 18 -10.23 -13.61 7.69
CA GLN A 18 -11.17 -13.14 6.68
C GLN A 18 -10.55 -12.08 5.77
N ALA A 19 -9.72 -11.18 6.31
CA ALA A 19 -8.95 -10.24 5.51
C ALA A 19 -8.00 -10.97 4.53
N THR A 20 -7.28 -11.98 5.04
CA THR A 20 -6.36 -12.77 4.21
C THR A 20 -7.09 -13.49 3.07
N GLU A 21 -8.25 -14.08 3.35
CA GLU A 21 -9.08 -14.78 2.37
C GLU A 21 -9.61 -13.79 1.32
N LEU A 22 -10.21 -12.67 1.76
CA LEU A 22 -10.74 -11.65 0.87
C LEU A 22 -9.68 -11.09 -0.08
N VAL A 23 -8.51 -10.71 0.45
CA VAL A 23 -7.43 -10.16 -0.36
C VAL A 23 -6.87 -11.20 -1.33
N ARG A 24 -6.70 -12.46 -0.88
CA ARG A 24 -6.24 -13.56 -1.76
C ARG A 24 -7.20 -13.83 -2.90
N ASP A 25 -8.51 -13.74 -2.66
CA ASP A 25 -9.54 -14.00 -3.67
C ASP A 25 -9.71 -12.83 -4.64
N THR A 26 -9.27 -11.63 -4.26
CA THR A 26 -9.47 -10.40 -5.02
C THR A 26 -8.22 -9.95 -5.77
N GLU A 27 -7.05 -10.02 -5.14
CA GLU A 27 -5.78 -9.61 -5.72
C GLU A 27 -5.16 -10.72 -6.58
N SER A 28 -4.33 -10.31 -7.55
CA SER A 28 -3.44 -11.24 -8.24
C SER A 28 -2.42 -11.83 -7.26
N GLU A 29 -1.81 -12.98 -7.60
CA GLU A 29 -0.74 -13.59 -6.81
C GLU A 29 0.42 -12.60 -6.59
N LEU A 30 0.74 -11.76 -7.57
CA LEU A 30 1.74 -10.69 -7.47
C LEU A 30 1.42 -9.73 -6.33
N LEU A 31 0.20 -9.16 -6.35
CA LEU A 31 -0.24 -8.17 -5.35
C LEU A 31 -0.42 -8.82 -3.98
N PHE A 32 -1.01 -10.00 -3.88
CA PHE A 32 -1.15 -10.72 -2.61
C PHE A 32 0.21 -11.00 -1.95
N ASN A 33 1.19 -11.46 -2.72
CA ASN A 33 2.55 -11.67 -2.20
C ASN A 33 3.23 -10.35 -1.83
N HIS A 34 3.00 -9.28 -2.60
CA HIS A 34 3.46 -7.93 -2.29
C HIS A 34 2.86 -7.45 -0.95
N SER A 35 1.54 -7.46 -0.81
CA SER A 35 0.83 -7.03 0.41
C SER A 35 1.29 -7.83 1.64
N SER A 36 1.51 -9.13 1.49
CA SER A 36 2.05 -9.99 2.54
C SER A 36 3.48 -9.60 2.95
N ARG A 37 4.38 -9.33 2.00
CA ARG A 37 5.74 -8.87 2.28
C ARG A 37 5.75 -7.50 2.95
N VAL A 38 4.89 -6.58 2.50
CA VAL A 38 4.74 -5.25 3.10
C VAL A 38 4.48 -5.35 4.60
N TYR A 39 3.62 -6.27 5.05
CA TYR A 39 3.40 -6.50 6.47
C TYR A 39 4.67 -6.91 7.22
N TYR A 40 5.44 -7.85 6.69
CA TYR A 40 6.69 -8.29 7.35
C TYR A 40 7.72 -7.16 7.41
N TRP A 41 7.89 -6.39 6.35
CA TRP A 41 8.80 -5.25 6.33
C TRP A 41 8.36 -4.16 7.30
N ALA A 42 7.06 -3.83 7.33
CA ALA A 42 6.47 -2.87 8.25
C ALA A 42 6.67 -3.28 9.72
N ALA A 43 6.39 -4.53 10.06
CA ALA A 43 6.55 -5.04 11.41
C ALA A 43 8.02 -5.09 11.85
N MET A 44 8.94 -5.48 10.96
CA MET A 44 10.39 -5.42 11.25
C MET A 44 10.89 -3.99 11.40
N ALA A 45 10.40 -3.03 10.58
CA ALA A 45 10.72 -1.62 10.74
C ALA A 45 10.24 -1.10 12.10
N GLY A 46 9.06 -1.52 12.56
CA GLY A 46 8.53 -1.20 13.88
C GLY A 46 9.47 -1.69 14.99
N GLN A 47 9.92 -2.94 14.92
CA GLN A 47 10.88 -3.50 15.89
C GLN A 47 12.21 -2.72 15.89
N GLN A 48 12.77 -2.42 14.71
CA GLN A 48 14.02 -1.65 14.59
C GLN A 48 13.91 -0.24 15.16
N ARG A 49 12.76 0.40 15.01
CA ARG A 49 12.48 1.77 15.49
C ARG A 49 12.00 1.81 16.94
N GLY A 50 11.75 0.66 17.59
CA GLY A 50 11.19 0.57 18.93
C GLY A 50 9.75 1.11 19.02
N LEU A 51 9.01 1.06 17.92
CA LEU A 51 7.62 1.51 17.86
C LEU A 51 6.66 0.40 18.30
N VAL A 52 5.72 0.75 19.15
CA VAL A 52 4.62 -0.13 19.54
C VAL A 52 3.45 0.14 18.60
N VAL A 53 2.96 -0.91 17.96
CA VAL A 53 1.84 -0.83 17.02
C VAL A 53 0.88 -1.99 17.26
N GLU A 54 -0.41 -1.71 17.07
CA GLU A 54 -1.44 -2.75 17.01
C GLU A 54 -1.21 -3.61 15.76
N SER A 55 -0.71 -4.82 15.96
CA SER A 55 -0.29 -5.69 14.85
C SER A 55 -1.42 -6.06 13.89
N GLU A 56 -2.64 -6.13 14.41
CA GLU A 56 -3.83 -6.46 13.62
C GLU A 56 -4.23 -5.30 12.69
N LEU A 57 -4.23 -4.07 13.21
CA LEU A 57 -4.49 -2.88 12.38
C LEU A 57 -3.43 -2.70 11.30
N LEU A 58 -2.15 -2.89 11.67
CA LEU A 58 -1.05 -2.84 10.71
C LEU A 58 -1.22 -3.93 9.62
N TYR A 59 -1.59 -5.16 10.02
CA TYR A 59 -1.84 -6.26 9.08
C TYR A 59 -2.96 -5.93 8.10
N ILE A 60 -4.10 -5.46 8.60
CA ILE A 60 -5.23 -5.07 7.75
C ILE A 60 -4.82 -3.95 6.78
N GLY A 61 -4.13 -2.92 7.28
CA GLY A 61 -3.62 -1.85 6.43
C GLY A 61 -2.73 -2.36 5.31
N CYS A 62 -1.76 -3.23 5.65
CA CYS A 62 -0.84 -3.82 4.67
C CYS A 62 -1.55 -4.73 3.65
N MET A 63 -2.55 -5.51 4.08
CA MET A 63 -3.27 -6.39 3.17
C MET A 63 -4.19 -5.62 2.21
N PHE A 64 -4.79 -4.52 2.63
CA PHE A 64 -5.76 -3.77 1.83
C PHE A 64 -5.17 -2.62 1.00
N HIS A 65 -3.89 -2.28 1.14
CA HIS A 65 -3.37 -1.03 0.59
C HIS A 65 -3.50 -0.93 -0.94
N ASP A 66 -3.39 -2.04 -1.64
CA ASP A 66 -3.48 -2.13 -3.10
C ASP A 66 -4.84 -2.65 -3.62
N MET A 67 -5.81 -2.91 -2.74
CA MET A 67 -7.15 -3.38 -3.14
C MET A 67 -7.82 -2.47 -4.17
N GLY A 68 -7.56 -1.17 -4.10
CA GLY A 68 -8.09 -0.19 -5.06
C GLY A 68 -7.53 -0.29 -6.49
N LEU A 69 -6.51 -1.14 -6.72
CA LEU A 69 -6.03 -1.51 -8.05
C LEU A 69 -6.88 -2.62 -8.69
N THR A 70 -7.70 -3.29 -7.89
CA THR A 70 -8.52 -4.43 -8.36
C THR A 70 -9.84 -3.96 -8.94
N ARG A 71 -10.38 -4.74 -9.89
CA ARG A 71 -11.60 -4.41 -10.60
C ARG A 71 -12.81 -4.20 -9.68
N ASP A 72 -12.90 -5.01 -8.63
CA ASP A 72 -14.08 -5.03 -7.75
C ASP A 72 -14.11 -3.86 -6.76
N HIS A 73 -12.96 -3.21 -6.54
CA HIS A 73 -12.81 -2.09 -5.60
C HIS A 73 -12.41 -0.77 -6.27
N CYS A 74 -12.15 -0.77 -7.58
CA CYS A 74 -11.73 0.41 -8.33
C CYS A 74 -12.93 1.30 -8.67
N SER A 75 -12.89 2.58 -8.27
CA SER A 75 -13.81 3.61 -8.77
C SER A 75 -13.25 4.30 -10.03
N CYS A 76 -14.10 5.03 -10.77
CA CYS A 76 -13.68 5.77 -11.96
C CYS A 76 -13.13 7.17 -11.67
N ASP A 77 -13.28 7.68 -10.44
CA ASP A 77 -13.08 9.08 -10.10
C ASP A 77 -12.12 9.31 -8.91
N LYS A 78 -11.74 8.26 -8.17
CA LYS A 78 -10.87 8.38 -7.00
C LYS A 78 -9.50 7.76 -7.25
N ARG A 79 -8.53 8.24 -6.50
CA ARG A 79 -7.23 7.60 -6.41
C ARG A 79 -7.38 6.17 -5.91
N PHE A 80 -6.58 5.23 -6.41
CA PHE A 80 -6.69 3.84 -5.99
C PHE A 80 -6.41 3.66 -4.49
N GLU A 81 -5.56 4.51 -3.90
CA GLU A 81 -5.32 4.49 -2.46
C GLU A 81 -6.56 4.84 -1.65
N VAL A 82 -7.41 5.75 -2.18
CA VAL A 82 -8.70 6.08 -1.56
C VAL A 82 -9.69 4.93 -1.71
N ASP A 83 -9.67 4.26 -2.86
CA ASP A 83 -10.51 3.08 -3.11
C ASP A 83 -10.12 1.92 -2.17
N GLY A 84 -8.83 1.62 -2.02
CA GLY A 84 -8.31 0.62 -1.08
C GLY A 84 -8.63 0.98 0.38
N ALA A 85 -8.44 2.25 0.76
CA ALA A 85 -8.77 2.75 2.09
C ALA A 85 -10.28 2.61 2.41
N ASN A 86 -11.15 2.85 1.42
CA ASN A 86 -12.59 2.66 1.57
C ASN A 86 -12.95 1.18 1.72
N ALA A 87 -12.31 0.28 0.96
CA ALA A 87 -12.50 -1.16 1.11
C ALA A 87 -12.12 -1.64 2.53
N ALA A 88 -10.96 -1.20 3.04
CA ALA A 88 -10.52 -1.50 4.40
C ALA A 88 -11.48 -0.93 5.46
N ARG A 89 -11.94 0.33 5.30
CA ARG A 89 -12.92 0.96 6.20
C ARG A 89 -14.20 0.14 6.29
N ASP A 90 -14.75 -0.27 5.15
CA ASP A 90 -16.02 -0.97 5.11
C ASP A 90 -15.88 -2.40 5.67
N PHE A 91 -14.74 -3.06 5.47
CA PHE A 91 -14.38 -4.31 6.11
C PHE A 91 -14.27 -4.16 7.65
N LEU A 92 -13.52 -3.16 8.14
CA LEU A 92 -13.32 -2.94 9.57
C LEU A 92 -14.62 -2.59 10.30
N ARG A 93 -15.53 -1.87 9.65
CA ARG A 93 -16.88 -1.59 10.20
C ARG A 93 -17.69 -2.84 10.43
N GLN A 94 -17.62 -3.84 9.54
CA GLN A 94 -18.29 -5.13 9.73
C GLN A 94 -17.75 -5.88 10.95
N HIS A 95 -16.48 -5.64 11.31
CA HIS A 95 -15.84 -6.20 12.50
C HIS A 95 -15.96 -5.32 13.75
N GLN A 96 -16.78 -4.27 13.71
CA GLN A 96 -17.06 -3.39 14.86
C GLN A 96 -15.81 -2.72 15.44
N ILE A 97 -14.81 -2.47 14.62
CA ILE A 97 -13.60 -1.73 15.02
C ILE A 97 -13.96 -0.27 15.31
N SER A 98 -13.25 0.33 16.26
CA SER A 98 -13.48 1.74 16.63
C SER A 98 -13.25 2.69 15.45
N GLN A 99 -14.03 3.78 15.37
CA GLN A 99 -13.85 4.75 14.29
C GLN A 99 -12.43 5.34 14.29
N ALA A 100 -11.83 5.55 15.45
CA ALA A 100 -10.46 6.05 15.58
C ALA A 100 -9.43 5.10 14.93
N ASP A 101 -9.59 3.80 15.12
CA ASP A 101 -8.69 2.80 14.52
C ASP A 101 -8.96 2.62 13.02
N ILE A 102 -10.22 2.68 12.61
CA ILE A 102 -10.60 2.73 11.20
C ILE A 102 -9.93 3.92 10.50
N ASP A 103 -9.97 5.12 11.12
CA ASP A 103 -9.37 6.33 10.55
C ASP A 103 -7.83 6.21 10.43
N LYS A 104 -7.17 5.55 11.37
CA LYS A 104 -5.72 5.25 11.26
C LYS A 104 -5.42 4.36 10.06
N VAL A 105 -6.13 3.24 9.91
CA VAL A 105 -5.94 2.31 8.80
C VAL A 105 -6.28 2.97 7.47
N TRP A 106 -7.39 3.71 7.41
CA TRP A 106 -7.78 4.47 6.23
C TRP A 106 -6.69 5.46 5.82
N THR A 107 -6.17 6.23 6.77
CA THR A 107 -5.11 7.22 6.53
C THR A 107 -3.81 6.55 6.10
N ALA A 108 -3.44 5.42 6.71
CA ALA A 108 -2.27 4.66 6.34
C ALA A 108 -2.33 4.21 4.87
N ILE A 109 -3.47 3.68 4.44
CA ILE A 109 -3.69 3.26 3.06
C ILE A 109 -3.74 4.47 2.12
N ALA A 110 -4.47 5.53 2.47
CA ALA A 110 -4.63 6.70 1.61
C ALA A 110 -3.30 7.44 1.34
N LEU A 111 -2.32 7.32 2.25
CA LEU A 111 -1.04 8.03 2.15
C LEU A 111 0.16 7.15 1.79
N HIS A 112 0.01 5.83 1.61
CA HIS A 112 1.14 4.91 1.45
C HIS A 112 2.04 5.18 0.23
N THR A 113 1.56 5.95 -0.74
CA THR A 113 2.34 6.40 -1.92
C THR A 113 2.70 7.88 -1.85
N THR A 114 2.57 8.53 -0.70
CA THR A 114 2.86 9.95 -0.50
C THR A 114 4.13 10.09 0.35
N PRO A 115 5.31 10.30 -0.26
CA PRO A 115 6.57 10.36 0.49
C PRO A 115 6.65 11.62 1.37
N GLY A 116 7.40 11.50 2.47
CA GLY A 116 7.78 12.65 3.32
C GLY A 116 6.68 13.14 4.27
N ILE A 117 5.55 12.43 4.42
CA ILE A 117 4.46 12.78 5.34
C ILE A 117 4.18 11.64 6.34
N PRO A 118 3.93 10.39 5.91
CA PRO A 118 3.52 9.30 6.79
C PRO A 118 4.50 9.01 7.93
N GLU A 119 5.79 9.19 7.70
CA GLU A 119 6.85 8.92 8.67
C GLU A 119 6.74 9.75 9.97
N PHE A 120 6.00 10.86 9.94
CA PHE A 120 5.77 11.76 11.09
C PHE A 120 4.40 11.54 11.75
N MET A 121 3.65 10.51 11.34
CA MET A 121 2.29 10.24 11.79
C MET A 121 2.23 9.05 12.77
N ASP A 122 1.01 8.59 13.08
CA ASP A 122 0.78 7.41 13.92
C ASP A 122 1.61 6.19 13.43
N PRO A 123 2.13 5.34 14.32
CA PRO A 123 2.95 4.19 13.96
C PRO A 123 2.33 3.28 12.87
N VAL A 124 1.02 3.06 12.86
CA VAL A 124 0.37 2.27 11.80
C VAL A 124 0.60 2.90 10.42
N ILE A 125 0.47 4.24 10.33
CA ILE A 125 0.61 5.00 9.10
C ILE A 125 2.08 4.99 8.63
N ALA A 126 2.99 5.32 9.55
CA ALA A 126 4.43 5.38 9.26
C ALA A 126 5.01 4.02 8.85
N LEU A 127 4.57 2.95 9.52
CA LEU A 127 5.10 1.60 9.28
C LEU A 127 4.55 0.96 8.01
N LEU A 128 3.28 1.17 7.68
CA LEU A 128 2.73 0.69 6.41
C LEU A 128 3.52 1.29 5.24
N THR A 129 3.71 2.62 5.23
CA THR A 129 4.50 3.28 4.18
C THR A 129 5.93 2.76 4.14
N ALA A 130 6.60 2.58 5.29
CA ALA A 130 7.95 2.01 5.34
C ALA A 130 8.01 0.59 4.76
N GLY A 131 6.98 -0.22 4.97
CA GLY A 131 6.86 -1.56 4.39
C GLY A 131 6.73 -1.53 2.85
N VAL A 132 5.89 -0.65 2.33
CA VAL A 132 5.73 -0.42 0.88
C VAL A 132 7.03 0.08 0.25
N GLU A 133 7.66 1.08 0.85
CA GLU A 133 8.93 1.65 0.38
C GLU A 133 10.04 0.61 0.36
N MET A 134 10.14 -0.25 1.37
CA MET A 134 11.09 -1.36 1.37
C MET A 134 10.79 -2.34 0.25
N ASP A 135 9.54 -2.77 0.06
CA ASP A 135 9.22 -3.80 -0.92
C ASP A 135 9.35 -3.32 -2.36
N VAL A 136 8.90 -2.09 -2.66
CA VAL A 136 8.88 -1.56 -4.04
C VAL A 136 10.18 -0.82 -4.37
N LEU A 137 10.64 0.06 -3.48
CA LEU A 137 11.76 0.97 -3.74
C LEU A 137 13.08 0.48 -3.15
N GLY A 138 13.08 -0.50 -2.25
CA GLY A 138 14.27 -0.97 -1.55
C GLY A 138 14.80 0.02 -0.52
N ILE A 139 13.97 0.94 -0.04
CA ILE A 139 14.38 1.91 0.99
C ILE A 139 14.74 1.14 2.27
N ASN A 140 15.91 1.45 2.83
CA ASN A 140 16.51 0.75 3.97
C ASN A 140 16.84 -0.74 3.71
N TYR A 141 17.03 -1.17 2.47
CA TYR A 141 17.31 -2.57 2.11
C TYR A 141 18.45 -3.16 2.93
N GLU A 142 19.56 -2.44 3.10
CA GLU A 142 20.74 -2.89 3.87
C GLU A 142 20.50 -2.89 5.39
N GLY A 143 19.46 -2.24 5.88
CA GLY A 143 19.03 -2.27 7.27
C GLY A 143 18.37 -3.60 7.69
N TYR A 144 18.06 -4.48 6.73
CA TYR A 144 17.52 -5.81 6.98
C TYR A 144 18.59 -6.86 6.68
N ARG A 145 18.77 -7.83 7.59
CA ARG A 145 19.73 -8.92 7.39
C ARG A 145 19.37 -9.75 6.17
N VAL A 146 20.37 -10.31 5.50
CA VAL A 146 20.17 -11.15 4.31
C VAL A 146 19.22 -12.32 4.60
N GLU A 147 19.45 -13.02 5.73
CA GLU A 147 18.64 -14.16 6.13
C GLU A 147 17.18 -13.80 6.39
N ASP A 148 16.93 -12.58 6.90
CA ASP A 148 15.59 -12.10 7.16
C ASP A 148 14.85 -11.80 5.85
N ARG A 149 15.55 -11.19 4.88
CA ARG A 149 15.01 -10.97 3.53
C ARG A 149 14.71 -12.29 2.82
N GLU A 150 15.63 -13.26 2.87
CA GLU A 150 15.47 -14.59 2.25
C GLU A 150 14.26 -15.34 2.82
N ARG A 151 14.03 -15.29 4.13
CA ARG A 151 12.86 -15.93 4.75
C ARG A 151 11.54 -15.32 4.30
N VAL A 152 11.46 -13.99 4.20
CA VAL A 152 10.25 -13.32 3.71
C VAL A 152 10.01 -13.66 2.25
N LEU A 153 11.06 -13.60 1.41
CA LEU A 153 10.96 -13.93 -0.02
C LEU A 153 10.70 -15.43 -0.27
N GLY A 154 11.16 -16.30 0.62
CA GLY A 154 10.85 -17.73 0.55
C GLY A 154 9.39 -18.05 0.83
N ALA A 155 8.74 -17.27 1.71
CA ALA A 155 7.33 -17.44 2.04
C ALA A 155 6.39 -16.71 1.04
N HIS A 156 6.82 -15.54 0.57
CA HIS A 156 6.07 -14.68 -0.36
C HIS A 156 6.97 -14.26 -1.52
N PRO A 157 7.10 -15.11 -2.55
CA PRO A 157 8.06 -14.90 -3.63
C PRO A 157 7.81 -13.61 -4.42
N ARG A 158 8.89 -13.02 -4.92
CA ARG A 158 8.83 -12.02 -5.99
C ARG A 158 8.88 -12.75 -7.33
N THR A 159 8.16 -12.24 -8.32
CA THR A 159 8.30 -12.72 -9.70
C THR A 159 9.71 -12.43 -10.22
N PRO A 160 10.22 -13.15 -11.21
CA PRO A 160 11.52 -12.86 -11.82
C PRO A 160 11.65 -11.44 -12.38
N HIS A 161 10.52 -10.85 -12.79
CA HIS A 161 10.43 -9.51 -13.38
C HIS A 161 9.64 -8.54 -12.49
N PHE A 162 9.66 -8.72 -11.18
CA PHE A 162 8.81 -8.01 -10.23
C PHE A 162 8.72 -6.49 -10.46
N LYS A 163 9.82 -5.83 -10.82
CA LYS A 163 9.82 -4.36 -11.03
C LYS A 163 8.87 -3.96 -12.15
N GLU A 164 8.94 -4.64 -13.29
CA GLU A 164 8.04 -4.38 -14.41
C GLU A 164 6.62 -4.88 -14.14
N ASP A 165 6.49 -6.01 -13.46
CA ASP A 165 5.19 -6.59 -13.14
C ASP A 165 4.40 -5.71 -12.18
N ILE A 166 5.04 -5.11 -11.15
CA ILE A 166 4.37 -4.19 -10.23
C ILE A 166 4.03 -2.85 -10.88
N ILE A 167 4.90 -2.31 -11.75
CA ILE A 167 4.61 -1.12 -12.54
C ILE A 167 3.40 -1.37 -13.46
N ASN A 168 3.34 -2.53 -14.08
CA ASN A 168 2.21 -2.91 -14.92
C ASN A 168 0.92 -3.07 -14.10
N ALA A 169 0.98 -3.65 -12.88
CA ALA A 169 -0.19 -3.75 -12.00
C ALA A 169 -0.72 -2.36 -11.61
N PHE A 170 0.15 -1.41 -11.27
CA PHE A 170 -0.24 -0.02 -11.03
C PHE A 170 -0.88 0.60 -12.29
N TYR A 171 -0.24 0.46 -13.44
CA TYR A 171 -0.77 0.99 -14.70
C TYR A 171 -2.17 0.46 -15.00
N GLU A 172 -2.38 -0.86 -14.93
CA GLU A 172 -3.69 -1.48 -15.19
C GLU A 172 -4.78 -0.97 -14.23
N GLY A 173 -4.44 -0.72 -12.97
CA GLY A 173 -5.38 -0.19 -11.97
C GLY A 173 -5.73 1.30 -12.12
N ILE A 174 -4.95 2.08 -12.91
CA ILE A 174 -5.12 3.54 -12.99
C ILE A 174 -5.26 4.09 -14.42
N LYS A 175 -4.98 3.30 -15.45
CA LYS A 175 -4.97 3.76 -16.86
C LYS A 175 -6.28 4.37 -17.33
N ASP A 176 -7.41 3.93 -16.78
CA ASP A 176 -8.75 4.42 -17.14
C ASP A 176 -9.19 5.62 -16.30
N LYS A 177 -8.35 6.06 -15.35
CA LYS A 177 -8.59 7.23 -14.48
C LYS A 177 -7.35 8.11 -14.31
N PRO A 178 -6.64 8.49 -15.42
CA PRO A 178 -5.38 9.21 -15.34
C PRO A 178 -5.51 10.59 -14.68
N GLN A 179 -6.71 11.21 -14.70
CA GLN A 179 -6.99 12.46 -13.99
C GLN A 179 -6.77 12.39 -12.47
N THR A 180 -6.79 11.18 -11.89
CA THR A 180 -6.57 10.98 -10.45
C THR A 180 -5.09 11.02 -10.08
N THR A 181 -4.19 11.07 -11.06
CA THR A 181 -2.74 11.00 -10.84
C THR A 181 -2.06 12.36 -10.73
N PHE A 182 -2.78 13.46 -10.98
CA PHE A 182 -2.22 14.80 -10.86
C PHE A 182 -1.60 15.05 -9.47
N GLY A 183 -0.35 15.52 -9.46
CA GLY A 183 0.37 15.85 -8.24
C GLY A 183 0.79 14.64 -7.39
N ASN A 184 0.81 13.42 -7.95
CA ASN A 184 1.28 12.24 -7.26
C ASN A 184 2.16 11.34 -8.16
N VAL A 185 2.90 10.40 -7.55
CA VAL A 185 3.88 9.55 -8.24
C VAL A 185 3.28 8.64 -9.32
N LYS A 186 1.96 8.40 -9.32
CA LYS A 186 1.30 7.59 -10.36
C LYS A 186 1.25 8.29 -11.72
N ALA A 187 1.40 9.62 -11.77
CA ALA A 187 1.58 10.32 -13.04
C ALA A 187 2.83 9.82 -13.80
N ASP A 188 3.86 9.39 -13.07
CA ASP A 188 5.05 8.79 -13.67
C ASP A 188 4.75 7.42 -14.28
N VAL A 189 3.92 6.61 -13.63
CA VAL A 189 3.47 5.30 -14.15
C VAL A 189 2.69 5.44 -15.45
N ILE A 190 1.74 6.40 -15.51
CA ILE A 190 0.99 6.67 -16.74
C ILE A 190 1.94 7.15 -17.85
N ALA A 191 2.85 8.09 -17.54
CA ALA A 191 3.78 8.63 -18.52
C ALA A 191 4.79 7.59 -19.04
N ASP A 192 5.19 6.62 -18.23
CA ASP A 192 6.05 5.51 -18.64
C ASP A 192 5.38 4.62 -19.70
N LYS A 193 4.08 4.38 -19.55
CA LYS A 193 3.29 3.50 -20.44
C LYS A 193 2.59 4.26 -21.57
N GLN A 194 2.36 5.56 -21.41
CA GLN A 194 1.70 6.42 -22.40
C GLN A 194 2.56 7.68 -22.63
N PRO A 195 3.48 7.67 -23.63
CA PRO A 195 4.42 8.77 -23.86
C PRO A 195 3.76 10.13 -24.15
N ASP A 196 2.53 10.13 -24.69
CA ASP A 196 1.77 11.36 -24.98
C ASP A 196 0.94 11.86 -23.78
N PHE A 197 1.07 11.23 -22.63
CA PHE A 197 0.33 11.66 -21.43
C PHE A 197 0.86 12.99 -20.89
N ASP A 198 -0.02 13.99 -20.84
CA ASP A 198 0.29 15.26 -20.17
C ASP A 198 0.07 15.10 -18.65
N LYS A 199 1.15 15.06 -17.89
CA LYS A 199 1.12 15.03 -16.41
C LYS A 199 0.44 16.24 -15.78
N GLY A 200 0.20 17.30 -16.57
CA GLY A 200 -0.17 18.59 -16.07
C GLY A 200 0.97 19.30 -15.32
N ASN A 201 0.82 20.60 -15.15
CA ASN A 201 1.79 21.41 -14.40
C ASN A 201 1.05 22.39 -13.48
N PHE A 202 1.34 22.30 -12.17
CA PHE A 202 0.68 23.12 -11.16
C PHE A 202 0.79 24.63 -11.43
N CYS A 203 1.96 25.10 -11.85
CA CYS A 203 2.15 26.52 -12.19
C CYS A 203 1.34 26.94 -13.42
N SER A 204 1.17 26.04 -14.41
CA SER A 204 0.33 26.29 -15.59
C SER A 204 -1.14 26.38 -15.22
N ILE A 205 -1.59 25.53 -14.29
CA ILE A 205 -2.97 25.59 -13.76
C ILE A 205 -3.22 26.91 -13.04
N ILE A 206 -2.27 27.38 -12.20
CA ILE A 206 -2.38 28.68 -11.54
C ILE A 206 -2.46 29.80 -12.56
N ARG A 207 -1.55 29.82 -13.55
CA ARG A 207 -1.54 30.86 -14.59
C ARG A 207 -2.77 30.85 -15.49
N GLY A 208 -3.37 29.67 -15.71
CA GLY A 208 -4.60 29.48 -16.50
C GLY A 208 -5.89 29.64 -15.69
N SER A 209 -5.82 29.96 -14.40
CA SER A 209 -7.01 30.17 -13.58
C SER A 209 -7.80 31.41 -14.04
N HIS A 210 -9.12 31.43 -13.74
CA HIS A 210 -9.99 32.57 -14.09
C HIS A 210 -9.76 33.82 -13.21
N TRP A 211 -8.90 33.74 -12.20
CA TRP A 211 -8.59 34.89 -11.35
C TRP A 211 -7.71 35.90 -12.12
N PRO A 212 -8.03 37.22 -12.03
CA PRO A 212 -7.15 38.24 -12.58
C PRO A 212 -5.78 38.21 -11.87
N SER A 213 -4.73 38.42 -12.62
CA SER A 213 -3.34 38.52 -12.12
C SER A 213 -3.08 39.87 -11.42
#